data_33a8fc446fc78d7621f2475ec011859e
#
_entry.id   33a8fc446fc78d7621f2475ec011859e
#
_cell.length_a   1.000
_cell.length_b   1.000
_cell.length_c   1.000
_cell.angle_alpha   90.00
_cell.angle_beta   90.00
_cell.angle_gamma   90.00
#
_symmetry.space_group_name_H-M   'P 1'
#
loop_
_entity.id
_entity.type
_entity.pdbx_description
1 polymer ?
#
loop_
_entity_poly.entity_id
_entity_poly.type
_entity_poly.pdbx_seq_one_letter_code
_entity_poly.pdbx_strand_id
1 'polypeptide(L)'
;PLAWNVWQANILLRVVPATWQTIVAELVSLERSFWGLFGWLNVPYPDWVYLLFRAIEVIIAAGLVLAGGQWLVRSRRVDWRWAGGGLLMLWLAALLVSWLRFMRIAPAAQGRYFFPAAPALALLAVIAFGAWIPGLIKRAGRHDRASPLGWAMAGLLALISIATPAWIIAPAYRPPASAAELVSGLVPVRATLGGQFALLGVSDEAAVAAPGQPLTVTVSWQSLSPAASDYSVFVHLVNDDGLTVAQKDTMPGGGLRPTSQWLPGDTRTEQYRVDIPPTAYAPDHGRWAVGLYDHRTGQRLPLTLASAASGIDATADQLLFGNVMLEAAPGDVPNPLGIEFLDNVTLLGYSLSDRSVRPGDPLTVTLYWQARGPVSGDYTTFAHLLDATGQTRGGHDGAPRPATRDWQPGEVVSDAHTFTVAEDAPPGAYQVEASLYTWPDLDRLSLARSEGAEGADRVLLGQVRVEER
;
A
#
# COMPACT_ATOMS: atom_id res chain seq x y z
N PRO A 1 21.47 -14.11 -1.46
CA PRO A 1 21.65 -12.83 -2.17
C PRO A 1 20.99 -12.82 -3.56
N LEU A 2 21.16 -13.90 -4.38
CA LEU A 2 20.56 -13.96 -5.73
C LEU A 2 19.04 -13.99 -5.71
N ALA A 3 18.43 -14.77 -4.81
CA ALA A 3 16.97 -14.88 -4.69
C ALA A 3 16.33 -13.54 -4.24
N TRP A 4 17.00 -12.79 -3.37
CA TRP A 4 16.59 -11.45 -2.95
C TRP A 4 16.63 -10.44 -4.11
N ASN A 5 17.70 -10.47 -4.92
CA ASN A 5 17.81 -9.58 -6.08
C ASN A 5 16.78 -9.90 -7.17
N VAL A 6 16.49 -11.18 -7.40
CA VAL A 6 15.45 -11.62 -8.35
C VAL A 6 14.05 -11.23 -7.83
N TRP A 7 13.82 -11.38 -6.53
CA TRP A 7 12.56 -10.97 -5.90
C TRP A 7 12.36 -9.44 -5.98
N GLN A 8 13.38 -8.64 -5.65
CA GLN A 8 13.32 -7.18 -5.81
C GLN A 8 13.15 -6.75 -7.27
N ALA A 9 13.82 -7.39 -8.21
CA ALA A 9 13.67 -7.09 -9.64
C ALA A 9 12.24 -7.35 -10.14
N ASN A 10 11.63 -8.45 -9.71
CA ASN A 10 10.25 -8.79 -10.10
C ASN A 10 9.18 -7.88 -9.46
N ILE A 11 9.43 -7.35 -8.26
CA ILE A 11 8.51 -6.41 -7.60
C ILE A 11 8.62 -5.00 -8.20
N LEU A 12 9.79 -4.65 -8.75
CA LEU A 12 10.06 -3.30 -9.25
C LEU A 12 9.79 -3.14 -10.75
N LEU A 13 9.43 -4.18 -11.46
CA LEU A 13 9.12 -4.10 -12.89
C LEU A 13 7.61 -4.16 -13.11
N ARG A 14 7.11 -3.30 -14.01
CA ARG A 14 5.72 -3.37 -14.46
C ARG A 14 5.54 -4.56 -15.38
N VAL A 15 4.51 -5.36 -15.15
CA VAL A 15 4.14 -6.47 -16.05
C VAL A 15 3.65 -5.92 -17.39
N VAL A 16 2.92 -4.81 -17.36
CA VAL A 16 2.45 -4.10 -18.57
C VAL A 16 3.10 -2.71 -18.59
N PRO A 17 3.68 -2.28 -19.74
CA PRO A 17 4.24 -0.94 -19.87
C PRO A 17 3.21 0.15 -19.52
N ALA A 18 3.62 1.13 -18.69
CA ALA A 18 2.74 2.22 -18.30
C ALA A 18 2.22 3.01 -19.50
N THR A 19 0.94 3.32 -19.50
CA THR A 19 0.31 4.24 -20.46
C THR A 19 0.70 5.69 -20.16
N TRP A 20 0.46 6.59 -21.11
CA TRP A 20 0.65 8.03 -20.87
C TRP A 20 -0.24 8.55 -19.75
N GLN A 21 -1.45 8.01 -19.58
CA GLN A 21 -2.35 8.39 -18.50
C GLN A 21 -1.77 8.00 -17.14
N THR A 22 -1.21 6.80 -17.02
CA THR A 22 -0.51 6.35 -15.81
C THR A 22 0.69 7.26 -15.48
N ILE A 23 1.53 7.57 -16.49
CA ILE A 23 2.70 8.43 -16.30
C ILE A 23 2.28 9.83 -15.83
N VAL A 24 1.23 10.42 -16.44
CA VAL A 24 0.73 11.75 -16.06
C VAL A 24 0.17 11.74 -14.63
N ALA A 25 -0.55 10.70 -14.23
CA ALA A 25 -1.05 10.57 -12.85
C ALA A 25 0.10 10.50 -11.83
N GLU A 26 1.21 9.88 -12.19
CA GLU A 26 2.38 9.74 -11.33
C GLU A 26 3.28 11.00 -11.26
N LEU A 27 3.09 12.00 -12.15
CA LEU A 27 3.86 13.25 -12.13
C LEU A 27 3.70 14.03 -10.82
N VAL A 28 2.53 13.97 -10.19
CA VAL A 28 2.28 14.62 -8.90
C VAL A 28 3.16 13.99 -7.81
N SER A 29 3.29 12.67 -7.80
CA SER A 29 4.16 11.96 -6.87
C SER A 29 5.64 12.27 -7.14
N LEU A 30 6.04 12.39 -8.40
CA LEU A 30 7.38 12.79 -8.80
C LEU A 30 7.72 14.19 -8.26
N GLU A 31 6.86 15.18 -8.50
CA GLU A 31 7.02 16.56 -8.03
C GLU A 31 7.13 16.61 -6.51
N ARG A 32 6.17 16.00 -5.81
CA ARG A 32 6.17 15.97 -4.34
C ARG A 32 7.43 15.33 -3.77
N SER A 33 7.87 14.20 -4.33
CA SER A 33 9.05 13.49 -3.86
C SER A 33 10.37 14.17 -4.24
N PHE A 34 10.41 15.01 -5.27
CA PHE A 34 11.56 15.86 -5.58
C PHE A 34 11.80 16.91 -4.50
N TRP A 35 10.75 17.55 -4.03
CA TRP A 35 10.85 18.60 -3.00
C TRP A 35 10.93 18.05 -1.58
N GLY A 36 10.25 16.93 -1.31
CA GLY A 36 10.29 16.25 -0.02
C GLY A 36 9.06 15.38 0.21
N LEU A 37 9.26 14.09 0.08
CA LEU A 37 8.35 13.04 0.49
C LEU A 37 9.21 12.00 1.22
N PHE A 38 9.09 11.97 2.52
CA PHE A 38 10.03 11.26 3.40
C PHE A 38 9.53 9.85 3.76
N GLY A 39 10.38 9.11 4.48
CA GLY A 39 10.11 7.72 4.81
C GLY A 39 10.05 6.84 3.57
N TRP A 40 9.08 5.94 3.51
CA TRP A 40 8.74 5.14 2.32
C TRP A 40 7.71 5.88 1.44
N LEU A 41 7.94 7.18 1.18
CA LEU A 41 7.04 8.08 0.46
C LEU A 41 5.68 8.31 1.17
N ASN A 42 5.66 8.17 2.49
CA ASN A 42 4.45 8.24 3.32
C ASN A 42 4.43 9.44 4.29
N VAL A 43 5.48 10.24 4.32
CA VAL A 43 5.57 11.44 5.18
C VAL A 43 5.68 12.69 4.30
N PRO A 44 4.55 13.28 3.85
CA PRO A 44 4.54 14.48 3.01
C PRO A 44 4.74 15.75 3.83
N TYR A 45 5.14 16.82 3.15
CA TYR A 45 4.91 18.17 3.65
C TYR A 45 3.41 18.50 3.67
N PRO A 46 2.98 19.49 4.48
CA PRO A 46 1.66 20.10 4.33
C PRO A 46 1.48 20.68 2.91
N ASP A 47 0.26 20.61 2.37
CA ASP A 47 -0.02 21.00 0.97
C ASP A 47 0.40 22.43 0.63
N TRP A 48 0.33 23.38 1.58
CA TRP A 48 0.76 24.75 1.37
C TRP A 48 2.26 24.88 1.07
N VAL A 49 3.11 23.93 1.57
CA VAL A 49 4.55 23.92 1.25
C VAL A 49 4.75 23.52 -0.21
N TYR A 50 4.00 22.51 -0.70
CA TYR A 50 4.04 22.16 -2.12
C TYR A 50 3.52 23.28 -3.01
N LEU A 51 2.48 24.04 -2.59
CA LEU A 51 2.03 25.22 -3.32
C LEU A 51 3.13 26.28 -3.41
N LEU A 52 3.92 26.47 -2.36
CA LEU A 52 5.08 27.37 -2.38
C LEU A 52 6.12 26.91 -3.40
N PHE A 53 6.46 25.62 -3.41
CA PHE A 53 7.41 25.07 -4.40
C PHE A 53 6.89 25.21 -5.84
N ARG A 54 5.62 24.94 -6.10
CA ARG A 54 4.97 25.18 -7.40
C ARG A 54 5.02 26.63 -7.83
N ALA A 55 4.80 27.55 -6.92
CA ALA A 55 4.94 28.96 -7.21
C ALA A 55 6.37 29.32 -7.64
N ILE A 56 7.37 28.75 -6.97
CA ILE A 56 8.79 28.91 -7.36
C ILE A 56 9.06 28.32 -8.74
N GLU A 57 8.54 27.13 -9.03
CA GLU A 57 8.67 26.48 -10.35
C GLU A 57 8.06 27.33 -11.47
N VAL A 58 6.86 27.86 -11.26
CA VAL A 58 6.18 28.74 -12.23
C VAL A 58 6.99 30.02 -12.47
N ILE A 59 7.53 30.64 -11.40
CA ILE A 59 8.38 31.82 -11.50
C ILE A 59 9.65 31.52 -12.28
N ILE A 60 10.29 30.37 -12.05
CA ILE A 60 11.47 29.93 -12.79
C ILE A 60 11.12 29.70 -14.26
N ALA A 61 10.05 28.96 -14.55
CA ALA A 61 9.63 28.68 -15.92
C ALA A 61 9.34 29.97 -16.70
N ALA A 62 8.58 30.90 -16.12
CA ALA A 62 8.30 32.19 -16.72
C ALA A 62 9.57 33.03 -16.91
N GLY A 63 10.50 33.00 -15.95
CA GLY A 63 11.81 33.66 -16.04
C GLY A 63 12.68 33.12 -17.19
N LEU A 64 12.66 31.80 -17.41
CA LEU A 64 13.39 31.19 -18.55
C LEU A 64 12.78 31.60 -19.90
N VAL A 65 11.45 31.68 -20.00
CA VAL A 65 10.76 32.21 -21.21
C VAL A 65 11.15 33.64 -21.45
N LEU A 66 11.16 34.49 -20.44
CA LEU A 66 11.59 35.89 -20.51
C LEU A 66 13.06 36.00 -20.94
N ALA A 67 13.96 35.17 -20.38
CA ALA A 67 15.37 35.14 -20.72
C ALA A 67 15.56 34.81 -22.22
N GLY A 68 14.85 33.79 -22.71
CA GLY A 68 14.83 33.39 -24.10
C GLY A 68 14.31 34.50 -25.02
N GLY A 69 13.19 35.16 -24.67
CA GLY A 69 12.62 36.28 -25.39
C GLY A 69 13.57 37.50 -25.46
N GLN A 70 14.19 37.84 -24.32
CA GLN A 70 15.19 38.93 -24.28
C GLN A 70 16.42 38.64 -25.16
N TRP A 71 16.85 37.38 -25.23
CA TRP A 71 17.94 36.95 -26.07
C TRP A 71 17.58 37.10 -27.54
N LEU A 72 16.41 36.64 -27.98
CA LEU A 72 15.94 36.76 -29.36
C LEU A 72 15.87 38.18 -29.85
N VAL A 73 15.50 39.12 -28.96
CA VAL A 73 15.34 40.54 -29.30
C VAL A 73 16.69 41.30 -29.29
N ARG A 74 17.57 41.00 -28.32
CA ARG A 74 18.79 41.82 -28.07
C ARG A 74 20.03 41.33 -28.78
N SER A 75 20.19 40.04 -29.02
CA SER A 75 21.41 39.49 -29.62
C SER A 75 21.10 38.14 -30.25
N ARG A 76 21.15 38.06 -31.57
CA ARG A 76 21.10 36.79 -32.30
C ARG A 76 22.47 36.08 -32.35
N ARG A 77 23.48 36.58 -31.62
CA ARG A 77 24.79 35.92 -31.56
C ARG A 77 24.79 34.91 -30.44
N VAL A 78 25.10 33.67 -30.79
CA VAL A 78 25.33 32.58 -29.83
C VAL A 78 26.72 32.78 -29.23
N ASP A 79 26.80 33.15 -27.96
CA ASP A 79 28.05 33.16 -27.21
C ASP A 79 28.16 31.90 -26.36
N TRP A 80 29.30 31.69 -25.70
CA TRP A 80 29.56 30.51 -24.88
C TRP A 80 28.55 30.34 -23.69
N ARG A 81 27.94 31.41 -23.21
CA ARG A 81 26.94 31.39 -22.12
C ARG A 81 25.64 30.74 -22.57
N TRP A 82 25.21 31.02 -23.82
CA TRP A 82 24.04 30.40 -24.43
C TRP A 82 24.29 28.94 -24.81
N ALA A 83 25.53 28.63 -25.25
CA ALA A 83 25.95 27.27 -25.50
C ALA A 83 25.93 26.46 -24.19
N GLY A 84 26.39 27.04 -23.09
CA GLY A 84 26.28 26.44 -21.76
C GLY A 84 24.83 26.19 -21.31
N GLY A 85 23.95 27.20 -21.48
CA GLY A 85 22.51 27.03 -21.19
C GLY A 85 21.87 25.95 -22.05
N GLY A 86 22.19 25.90 -23.35
CA GLY A 86 21.74 24.83 -24.24
C GLY A 86 22.20 23.43 -23.83
N LEU A 87 23.45 23.30 -23.36
CA LEU A 87 23.97 22.03 -22.85
C LEU A 87 23.22 21.58 -21.58
N LEU A 88 22.90 22.50 -20.66
CA LEU A 88 22.10 22.19 -19.47
C LEU A 88 20.69 21.72 -19.85
N MET A 89 20.05 22.38 -20.81
CA MET A 89 18.73 21.96 -21.30
C MET A 89 18.79 20.59 -21.99
N LEU A 90 19.84 20.32 -22.78
CA LEU A 90 20.05 19.00 -23.40
C LEU A 90 20.25 17.91 -22.34
N TRP A 91 21.01 18.21 -21.29
CA TRP A 91 21.20 17.30 -20.16
C TRP A 91 19.88 16.98 -19.46
N LEU A 92 19.06 17.99 -19.15
CA LEU A 92 17.73 17.80 -18.56
C LEU A 92 16.80 17.01 -19.48
N ALA A 93 16.81 17.30 -20.78
CA ALA A 93 16.03 16.54 -21.76
C ALA A 93 16.46 15.07 -21.83
N ALA A 94 17.76 14.79 -21.80
CA ALA A 94 18.28 13.43 -21.78
C ALA A 94 17.86 12.67 -20.51
N LEU A 95 17.92 13.31 -19.33
CA LEU A 95 17.44 12.73 -18.07
C LEU A 95 15.92 12.49 -18.12
N LEU A 96 15.14 13.44 -18.63
CA LEU A 96 13.69 13.28 -18.76
C LEU A 96 13.34 12.11 -19.69
N VAL A 97 13.98 12.02 -20.84
CA VAL A 97 13.75 10.92 -21.80
C VAL A 97 14.14 9.58 -21.17
N SER A 98 15.29 9.53 -20.48
CA SER A 98 15.73 8.33 -19.76
C SER A 98 14.73 7.91 -18.69
N TRP A 99 14.25 8.89 -17.89
CA TRP A 99 13.25 8.65 -16.86
C TRP A 99 11.90 8.19 -17.46
N LEU A 100 11.41 8.83 -18.53
CA LEU A 100 10.18 8.43 -19.21
C LEU A 100 10.26 6.99 -19.76
N ARG A 101 11.42 6.61 -20.30
CA ARG A 101 11.65 5.22 -20.74
C ARG A 101 11.62 4.26 -19.56
N PHE A 102 12.25 4.64 -18.44
CA PHE A 102 12.29 3.83 -17.23
C PHE A 102 10.89 3.69 -16.60
N MET A 103 10.10 4.76 -16.55
CA MET A 103 8.72 4.76 -16.04
C MET A 103 7.80 3.81 -16.80
N ARG A 104 8.10 3.50 -18.05
CA ARG A 104 7.29 2.54 -18.82
C ARG A 104 7.45 1.12 -18.31
N ILE A 105 8.60 0.78 -17.71
CA ILE A 105 8.95 -0.58 -17.29
C ILE A 105 9.05 -0.73 -15.77
N ALA A 106 9.11 0.37 -15.02
CA ALA A 106 9.22 0.34 -13.57
C ALA A 106 8.43 1.51 -12.95
N PRO A 107 7.80 1.34 -11.78
CA PRO A 107 7.16 2.43 -11.04
C PRO A 107 8.25 3.33 -10.43
N ALA A 108 8.62 4.38 -11.13
CA ALA A 108 9.75 5.23 -10.80
C ALA A 108 9.36 6.71 -10.60
N ALA A 109 8.15 6.95 -10.08
CA ALA A 109 7.65 8.30 -9.79
C ALA A 109 8.31 8.93 -8.55
N GLN A 110 9.65 8.86 -8.50
CA GLN A 110 10.44 9.37 -7.38
C GLN A 110 11.38 10.48 -7.82
N GLY A 111 11.28 11.64 -7.20
CA GLY A 111 12.07 12.84 -7.51
C GLY A 111 13.58 12.67 -7.38
N ARG A 112 14.04 11.70 -6.57
CA ARG A 112 15.47 11.39 -6.41
C ARG A 112 16.18 11.05 -7.74
N TYR A 113 15.46 10.56 -8.74
CA TYR A 113 16.02 10.29 -10.06
C TYR A 113 16.47 11.56 -10.80
N PHE A 114 15.97 12.74 -10.37
CA PHE A 114 16.36 14.04 -10.89
C PHE A 114 17.43 14.75 -10.05
N PHE A 115 17.91 14.19 -8.93
CA PHE A 115 18.99 14.78 -8.14
C PHE A 115 20.29 14.99 -8.93
N PRO A 116 20.69 14.15 -9.90
CA PRO A 116 21.82 14.45 -10.79
C PRO A 116 21.61 15.72 -11.61
N ALA A 117 20.37 16.17 -11.82
CA ALA A 117 20.05 17.42 -12.49
C ALA A 117 20.03 18.64 -11.55
N ALA A 118 20.09 18.48 -10.24
CA ALA A 118 19.95 19.58 -9.28
C ALA A 118 20.91 20.76 -9.55
N PRO A 119 22.21 20.56 -9.88
CA PRO A 119 23.08 21.67 -10.25
C PRO A 119 22.63 22.40 -11.51
N ALA A 120 22.15 21.66 -12.53
CA ALA A 120 21.63 22.25 -13.77
C ALA A 120 20.37 23.06 -13.50
N LEU A 121 19.44 22.53 -12.71
CA LEU A 121 18.20 23.22 -12.30
C LEU A 121 18.53 24.49 -11.51
N ALA A 122 19.49 24.45 -10.60
CA ALA A 122 19.94 25.63 -9.85
C ALA A 122 20.50 26.72 -10.76
N LEU A 123 21.34 26.37 -11.73
CA LEU A 123 21.89 27.32 -12.71
C LEU A 123 20.79 27.93 -13.57
N LEU A 124 19.84 27.13 -14.03
CA LEU A 124 18.69 27.63 -14.80
C LEU A 124 17.81 28.56 -13.97
N ALA A 125 17.61 28.25 -12.67
CA ALA A 125 16.90 29.14 -11.77
C ALA A 125 17.60 30.49 -11.61
N VAL A 126 18.94 30.51 -11.51
CA VAL A 126 19.72 31.78 -11.50
C VAL A 126 19.52 32.57 -12.78
N ILE A 127 19.51 31.93 -13.96
CA ILE A 127 19.24 32.57 -15.24
C ILE A 127 17.81 33.15 -15.27
N ALA A 128 16.84 32.37 -14.81
CA ALA A 128 15.43 32.78 -14.75
C ALA A 128 15.21 34.00 -13.86
N PHE A 129 15.74 33.99 -12.63
CA PHE A 129 15.64 35.12 -11.71
C PHE A 129 16.35 36.36 -12.25
N GLY A 130 17.49 36.19 -12.96
CA GLY A 130 18.17 37.27 -13.65
C GLY A 130 17.35 37.96 -14.73
N ALA A 131 16.45 37.25 -15.39
CA ALA A 131 15.57 37.80 -16.42
C ALA A 131 14.45 38.68 -15.86
N TRP A 132 13.95 38.38 -14.67
CA TRP A 132 12.92 39.19 -13.98
C TRP A 132 13.42 40.54 -13.50
N ILE A 133 14.72 40.66 -13.20
CA ILE A 133 15.31 41.90 -12.67
C ILE A 133 16.48 42.32 -13.54
N PRO A 134 16.22 43.03 -14.63
CA PRO A 134 17.26 43.47 -15.60
C PRO A 134 18.41 44.25 -14.97
N GLY A 135 18.19 44.93 -13.85
CA GLY A 135 19.20 45.65 -13.09
C GLY A 135 20.20 44.78 -12.32
N LEU A 136 19.84 43.54 -12.03
CA LEU A 136 20.68 42.57 -11.30
C LEU A 136 21.83 42.07 -12.18
N ILE A 137 21.56 41.79 -13.47
CA ILE A 137 22.58 41.33 -14.43
C ILE A 137 23.60 42.44 -14.73
N LYS A 138 23.16 43.70 -14.84
CA LYS A 138 24.08 44.83 -15.01
C LYS A 138 24.97 45.09 -13.78
N ARG A 139 24.49 44.80 -12.58
CA ARG A 139 25.29 44.94 -11.34
C ARG A 139 26.20 43.75 -11.09
N ALA A 140 25.86 42.54 -11.56
CA ALA A 140 26.70 41.32 -11.45
C ALA A 140 27.98 41.43 -12.33
N GLY A 141 28.07 42.36 -13.26
CA GLY A 141 29.31 42.68 -14.00
C GLY A 141 30.36 43.45 -13.16
N ARG A 142 30.01 43.94 -11.96
CA ARG A 142 30.97 44.38 -10.94
C ARG A 142 31.14 43.24 -9.97
N HIS A 143 32.33 42.65 -9.96
CA HIS A 143 32.72 41.61 -9.02
C HIS A 143 32.16 41.88 -7.60
N ASP A 144 31.61 40.85 -6.96
CA ASP A 144 31.41 40.67 -5.53
C ASP A 144 30.05 40.91 -4.85
N ARG A 145 28.92 40.92 -5.49
CA ARG A 145 27.66 40.77 -4.69
C ARG A 145 26.66 39.87 -5.36
N ALA A 146 26.54 38.61 -4.86
CA ALA A 146 25.39 37.77 -5.12
C ALA A 146 24.09 38.52 -4.83
N SER A 147 23.08 38.33 -5.68
CA SER A 147 21.79 39.03 -5.58
C SER A 147 21.17 38.79 -4.18
N PRO A 148 20.72 39.83 -3.47
CA PRO A 148 19.99 39.68 -2.20
C PRO A 148 18.80 38.73 -2.30
N LEU A 149 18.13 38.67 -3.44
CA LEU A 149 17.04 37.76 -3.72
C LEU A 149 17.53 36.29 -3.78
N GLY A 150 18.67 36.06 -4.43
CA GLY A 150 19.30 34.72 -4.46
C GLY A 150 19.67 34.22 -3.07
N TRP A 151 20.24 35.09 -2.25
CA TRP A 151 20.54 34.77 -0.87
C TRP A 151 19.28 34.56 -0.02
N ALA A 152 18.23 35.34 -0.20
CA ALA A 152 16.95 35.17 0.48
C ALA A 152 16.31 33.85 0.11
N MET A 153 16.33 33.46 -1.18
CA MET A 153 15.81 32.16 -1.65
C MET A 153 16.64 30.99 -1.10
N ALA A 154 17.97 31.09 -1.16
CA ALA A 154 18.85 30.06 -0.59
C ALA A 154 18.65 29.94 0.92
N GLY A 155 18.49 31.06 1.62
CA GLY A 155 18.17 31.09 3.04
C GLY A 155 16.83 30.46 3.39
N LEU A 156 15.77 30.73 2.59
CA LEU A 156 14.46 30.12 2.76
C LEU A 156 14.50 28.59 2.57
N LEU A 157 15.13 28.13 1.49
CA LEU A 157 15.26 26.69 1.22
C LEU A 157 16.10 26.00 2.30
N ALA A 158 17.20 26.64 2.76
CA ALA A 158 18.01 26.14 3.86
C ALA A 158 17.21 26.08 5.17
N LEU A 159 16.39 27.09 5.47
CA LEU A 159 15.54 27.10 6.66
C LEU A 159 14.51 25.98 6.63
N ILE A 160 13.83 25.78 5.50
CA ILE A 160 12.88 24.66 5.31
C ILE A 160 13.63 23.33 5.51
N SER A 161 14.80 23.16 4.87
CA SER A 161 15.59 21.93 4.94
C SER A 161 16.04 21.62 6.38
N ILE A 162 16.52 22.64 7.12
CA ILE A 162 16.97 22.47 8.52
C ILE A 162 15.78 22.22 9.47
N ALA A 163 14.63 22.85 9.22
CA ALA A 163 13.44 22.66 10.03
C ALA A 163 12.73 21.31 9.78
N THR A 164 12.87 20.75 8.61
CA THR A 164 12.18 19.52 8.18
C THR A 164 12.38 18.33 9.14
N PRO A 165 13.58 18.00 9.61
CA PRO A 165 13.75 16.90 10.55
C PRO A 165 12.92 17.05 11.83
N ALA A 166 12.90 18.24 12.40
CA ALA A 166 12.20 18.50 13.66
C ALA A 166 10.69 18.73 13.48
N TRP A 167 10.29 19.35 12.37
CA TRP A 167 8.90 19.76 12.16
C TRP A 167 8.06 18.72 11.41
N ILE A 168 8.64 17.98 10.50
CA ILE A 168 7.92 17.01 9.65
C ILE A 168 8.29 15.57 10.04
N ILE A 169 9.60 15.25 10.06
CA ILE A 169 10.03 13.87 10.22
C ILE A 169 9.85 13.42 11.68
N ALA A 170 10.38 14.13 12.65
CA ALA A 170 10.30 13.70 14.04
C ALA A 170 8.87 13.55 14.57
N PRO A 171 7.88 14.43 14.24
CA PRO A 171 6.48 14.20 14.62
C PRO A 171 5.86 12.96 13.99
N ALA A 172 6.19 12.64 12.72
CA ALA A 172 5.66 11.48 12.02
C ALA A 172 6.17 10.16 12.61
N TYR A 173 7.35 10.18 13.22
CA TYR A 173 7.96 9.04 13.89
C TYR A 173 7.91 9.12 15.42
N ARG A 174 7.10 10.03 15.96
CA ARG A 174 6.85 10.01 17.42
C ARG A 174 6.12 8.73 17.78
N PRO A 175 6.60 8.01 18.79
CA PRO A 175 5.84 6.91 19.33
C PRO A 175 4.45 7.42 19.75
N PRO A 176 3.37 6.65 19.51
CA PRO A 176 2.05 7.00 20.03
C PRO A 176 2.15 7.28 21.52
N ALA A 177 1.47 8.33 21.99
CA ALA A 177 1.37 8.59 23.42
C ALA A 177 0.76 7.33 24.06
N SER A 178 1.34 6.83 25.15
CA SER A 178 0.64 5.85 25.99
C SER A 178 -0.44 6.65 26.72
N ALA A 179 -1.62 6.76 26.12
CA ALA A 179 -2.64 7.61 26.67
C ALA A 179 -3.27 6.92 27.89
N ALA A 180 -3.15 7.55 29.06
CA ALA A 180 -3.94 7.17 30.24
C ALA A 180 -5.46 7.20 29.93
N GLU A 181 -5.88 7.99 28.97
CA GLU A 181 -7.26 8.07 28.45
C GLU A 181 -7.73 6.78 27.74
N LEU A 182 -6.82 6.02 27.10
CA LEU A 182 -7.16 4.76 26.43
C LEU A 182 -7.42 3.62 27.43
N VAL A 183 -7.03 3.76 28.68
CA VAL A 183 -7.23 2.74 29.71
C VAL A 183 -8.67 2.74 30.26
N SER A 184 -9.35 3.87 30.21
CA SER A 184 -10.75 4.03 30.63
C SER A 184 -11.68 3.43 29.57
N GLY A 185 -12.13 2.22 29.73
CA GLY A 185 -13.02 1.52 28.78
C GLY A 185 -12.50 0.15 28.37
N LEU A 186 -11.30 -0.23 28.80
CA LEU A 186 -10.79 -1.57 28.57
C LEU A 186 -11.42 -2.56 29.54
N VAL A 187 -11.81 -3.70 29.00
CA VAL A 187 -12.18 -4.85 29.83
C VAL A 187 -10.90 -5.47 30.41
N PRO A 188 -10.80 -5.58 31.74
CA PRO A 188 -9.60 -6.09 32.37
C PRO A 188 -9.36 -7.56 32.06
N VAL A 189 -8.11 -7.89 31.76
CA VAL A 189 -7.62 -9.26 31.55
C VAL A 189 -6.40 -9.49 32.40
N ARG A 190 -6.23 -10.70 32.88
CA ARG A 190 -5.02 -11.16 33.55
C ARG A 190 -4.48 -12.39 32.80
N ALA A 191 -3.69 -12.12 31.79
CA ALA A 191 -3.00 -13.15 31.02
C ALA A 191 -1.51 -12.83 30.95
N THR A 192 -0.68 -13.88 30.86
CA THR A 192 0.76 -13.76 30.67
C THR A 192 1.18 -14.42 29.36
N LEU A 193 2.14 -13.83 28.66
CA LEU A 193 2.70 -14.36 27.42
C LEU A 193 4.20 -14.62 27.63
N GLY A 194 4.61 -15.87 27.42
CA GLY A 194 5.98 -16.33 27.59
C GLY A 194 6.63 -16.00 28.92
N GLY A 195 5.82 -15.70 29.98
CA GLY A 195 6.31 -15.26 31.29
C GLY A 195 7.00 -13.88 31.28
N GLN A 196 7.09 -13.21 30.15
CA GLN A 196 7.78 -11.92 29.98
C GLN A 196 6.82 -10.73 29.90
N PHE A 197 5.60 -10.94 29.43
CA PHE A 197 4.60 -9.90 29.24
C PHE A 197 3.29 -10.27 29.93
N ALA A 198 2.59 -9.26 30.45
CA ALA A 198 1.21 -9.36 30.85
C ALA A 198 0.31 -8.62 29.88
N LEU A 199 -0.85 -9.18 29.60
CA LEU A 199 -1.96 -8.53 28.93
C LEU A 199 -2.93 -8.07 30.03
N LEU A 200 -3.14 -6.74 30.13
CA LEU A 200 -3.87 -6.11 31.22
C LEU A 200 -5.32 -5.78 30.85
N GLY A 201 -5.60 -5.58 29.59
CA GLY A 201 -6.95 -5.22 29.13
C GLY A 201 -7.06 -5.12 27.62
N VAL A 202 -8.29 -5.28 27.13
CA VAL A 202 -8.65 -5.20 25.71
C VAL A 202 -9.93 -4.38 25.53
N SER A 203 -10.11 -3.74 24.37
CA SER A 203 -11.42 -3.21 23.98
C SER A 203 -12.32 -4.38 23.57
N ASP A 204 -13.46 -4.51 24.23
CA ASP A 204 -14.41 -5.62 24.01
C ASP A 204 -15.78 -5.08 23.53
N GLU A 205 -15.78 -3.98 22.81
CA GLU A 205 -17.00 -3.45 22.24
C GLU A 205 -17.40 -4.25 21.01
N ALA A 206 -18.71 -4.54 20.91
CA ALA A 206 -19.27 -5.13 19.70
C ALA A 206 -19.07 -4.15 18.52
N ALA A 207 -18.56 -4.65 17.43
CA ALA A 207 -18.27 -3.86 16.25
C ALA A 207 -19.00 -4.41 15.03
N VAL A 208 -19.44 -3.49 14.18
CA VAL A 208 -20.04 -3.81 12.87
C VAL A 208 -19.20 -3.12 11.81
N ALA A 209 -18.82 -3.85 10.77
CA ALA A 209 -18.10 -3.32 9.64
C ALA A 209 -18.51 -4.01 8.34
N ALA A 210 -18.20 -3.40 7.21
CA ALA A 210 -18.31 -4.03 5.89
C ALA A 210 -16.90 -4.30 5.32
N PRO A 211 -16.76 -5.22 4.34
CA PRO A 211 -15.53 -5.38 3.59
C PRO A 211 -14.99 -4.03 3.06
N GLY A 212 -13.67 -3.83 3.15
CA GLY A 212 -13.01 -2.56 2.80
C GLY A 212 -12.98 -1.50 3.90
N GLN A 213 -13.68 -1.70 5.02
CA GLN A 213 -13.67 -0.76 6.16
C GLN A 213 -12.60 -1.15 7.20
N PRO A 214 -12.00 -0.15 7.88
CA PRO A 214 -11.10 -0.41 9.00
C PRO A 214 -11.85 -0.58 10.31
N LEU A 215 -11.32 -1.42 11.19
CA LEU A 215 -11.68 -1.50 12.60
C LEU A 215 -10.47 -1.15 13.48
N THR A 216 -10.72 -0.72 14.69
CA THR A 216 -9.68 -0.39 15.66
C THR A 216 -9.84 -1.22 16.92
N VAL A 217 -8.73 -1.81 17.37
CA VAL A 217 -8.65 -2.61 18.59
C VAL A 217 -7.65 -1.96 19.53
N THR A 218 -8.01 -1.84 20.81
CA THR A 218 -7.11 -1.31 21.85
C THR A 218 -6.67 -2.44 22.77
N VAL A 219 -5.38 -2.54 23.02
CA VAL A 219 -4.78 -3.56 23.88
C VAL A 219 -3.80 -2.91 24.84
N SER A 220 -3.83 -3.34 26.12
CA SER A 220 -2.92 -2.87 27.16
C SER A 220 -1.97 -3.99 27.59
N TRP A 221 -0.69 -3.70 27.50
CA TRP A 221 0.43 -4.59 27.79
C TRP A 221 1.23 -4.10 28.99
N GLN A 222 1.85 -5.03 29.72
CA GLN A 222 2.89 -4.70 30.69
C GLN A 222 4.09 -5.63 30.52
N SER A 223 5.28 -5.07 30.61
CA SER A 223 6.52 -5.84 30.70
C SER A 223 6.70 -6.37 32.12
N LEU A 224 6.92 -7.67 32.26
CA LEU A 224 7.18 -8.33 33.54
C LEU A 224 8.68 -8.53 33.78
N SER A 225 9.44 -8.73 32.68
CA SER A 225 10.87 -8.96 32.71
C SER A 225 11.51 -8.43 31.41
N PRO A 226 12.82 -8.23 31.36
CA PRO A 226 13.48 -7.87 30.11
C PRO A 226 13.15 -8.86 28.98
N ALA A 227 12.78 -8.37 27.83
CA ALA A 227 12.45 -9.21 26.69
C ALA A 227 13.70 -9.89 26.12
N ALA A 228 13.61 -11.20 25.85
CA ALA A 228 14.71 -11.96 25.25
C ALA A 228 14.93 -11.63 23.77
N SER A 229 13.91 -11.09 23.09
CA SER A 229 13.92 -10.74 21.67
C SER A 229 12.97 -9.58 21.41
N ASP A 230 12.99 -9.03 20.19
CA ASP A 230 11.93 -8.14 19.72
C ASP A 230 10.74 -8.96 19.25
N TYR A 231 9.62 -8.74 19.93
CA TYR A 231 8.36 -9.42 19.64
C TYR A 231 7.42 -8.49 18.85
N SER A 232 6.75 -9.06 17.88
CA SER A 232 5.65 -8.40 17.16
C SER A 232 4.32 -8.77 17.83
N VAL A 233 3.40 -7.82 17.82
CA VAL A 233 2.00 -8.05 18.16
C VAL A 233 1.28 -8.49 16.91
N PHE A 234 0.49 -9.54 16.99
CA PHE A 234 -0.51 -9.85 15.99
C PHE A 234 -1.91 -9.53 16.54
N VAL A 235 -2.73 -8.96 15.68
CA VAL A 235 -4.16 -8.70 15.93
C VAL A 235 -4.91 -9.21 14.70
N HIS A 236 -5.57 -10.33 14.84
CA HIS A 236 -6.30 -10.99 13.76
C HIS A 236 -7.80 -10.99 14.05
N LEU A 237 -8.62 -10.78 13.04
CA LEU A 237 -10.04 -11.07 13.07
C LEU A 237 -10.23 -12.51 12.58
N VAL A 238 -10.64 -13.39 13.48
CA VAL A 238 -10.84 -14.81 13.20
C VAL A 238 -12.33 -15.12 13.25
N ASN A 239 -12.87 -15.73 12.20
CA ASN A 239 -14.27 -16.10 12.14
C ASN A 239 -14.58 -17.44 12.86
N ASP A 240 -15.85 -17.83 12.87
CA ASP A 240 -16.30 -19.05 13.55
C ASP A 240 -15.72 -20.34 12.92
N ASP A 241 -15.33 -20.30 11.64
CA ASP A 241 -14.64 -21.40 10.96
C ASP A 241 -13.12 -21.43 11.27
N GLY A 242 -12.62 -20.52 12.09
CA GLY A 242 -11.19 -20.37 12.40
C GLY A 242 -10.37 -19.78 11.26
N LEU A 243 -11.00 -19.09 10.30
CA LEU A 243 -10.32 -18.39 9.22
C LEU A 243 -9.93 -16.98 9.64
N THR A 244 -8.72 -16.55 9.28
CA THR A 244 -8.27 -15.18 9.49
C THR A 244 -8.81 -14.27 8.39
N VAL A 245 -9.87 -13.54 8.71
CA VAL A 245 -10.57 -12.64 7.77
C VAL A 245 -9.79 -11.35 7.52
N ALA A 246 -9.18 -10.82 8.59
CA ALA A 246 -8.33 -9.62 8.53
C ALA A 246 -7.23 -9.72 9.57
N GLN A 247 -6.10 -9.06 9.33
CA GLN A 247 -4.98 -9.12 10.25
C GLN A 247 -4.14 -7.85 10.25
N LYS A 248 -3.50 -7.62 11.40
CA LYS A 248 -2.47 -6.60 11.58
C LYS A 248 -1.34 -7.18 12.41
N ASP A 249 -0.18 -7.32 11.80
CA ASP A 249 1.05 -7.73 12.47
C ASP A 249 1.99 -6.52 12.49
N THR A 250 2.47 -6.16 13.66
CA THR A 250 3.33 -4.99 13.83
C THR A 250 4.19 -5.08 15.07
N MET A 251 5.35 -4.46 15.04
CA MET A 251 6.09 -4.21 16.27
C MET A 251 5.40 -3.11 17.09
N PRO A 252 5.45 -3.18 18.44
CA PRO A 252 4.89 -2.17 19.31
C PRO A 252 5.32 -0.76 18.97
N GLY A 253 4.38 0.21 19.07
CA GLY A 253 4.59 1.59 18.71
C GLY A 253 4.87 1.79 17.22
N GLY A 254 4.40 0.90 16.34
CA GLY A 254 4.71 0.95 14.91
C GLY A 254 6.21 0.73 14.60
N GLY A 255 6.92 -0.05 15.42
CA GLY A 255 8.35 -0.31 15.33
C GLY A 255 9.23 0.72 16.07
N LEU A 256 8.63 1.74 16.66
CA LEU A 256 9.36 2.79 17.36
C LEU A 256 9.62 2.48 18.84
N ARG A 257 9.02 1.40 19.35
CA ARG A 257 9.14 0.94 20.74
C ARG A 257 9.28 -0.58 20.79
N PRO A 258 10.38 -1.14 20.27
CA PRO A 258 10.59 -2.59 20.29
C PRO A 258 10.58 -3.11 21.72
N THR A 259 10.12 -4.34 21.91
CA THR A 259 9.95 -4.93 23.24
C THR A 259 11.25 -5.08 24.04
N SER A 260 12.40 -5.18 23.34
CA SER A 260 13.74 -5.20 23.98
C SER A 260 14.07 -3.90 24.75
N GLN A 261 13.36 -2.80 24.49
CA GLN A 261 13.53 -1.51 25.18
C GLN A 261 12.52 -1.31 26.31
N TRP A 262 11.61 -2.27 26.57
CA TRP A 262 10.66 -2.15 27.65
C TRP A 262 11.31 -2.53 28.99
N LEU A 263 11.15 -1.67 29.97
CA LEU A 263 11.61 -1.96 31.33
C LEU A 263 10.54 -2.76 32.10
N PRO A 264 10.93 -3.63 33.04
CA PRO A 264 9.98 -4.31 33.91
C PRO A 264 9.05 -3.31 34.63
N GLY A 265 7.75 -3.54 34.56
CA GLY A 265 6.72 -2.62 35.07
C GLY A 265 6.20 -1.61 34.06
N ASP A 266 6.87 -1.41 32.93
CA ASP A 266 6.37 -0.54 31.86
C ASP A 266 5.02 -1.01 31.34
N THR A 267 4.03 -0.14 31.37
CA THR A 267 2.68 -0.38 30.81
C THR A 267 2.52 0.37 29.50
N ARG A 268 1.98 -0.29 28.50
CA ARG A 268 1.72 0.24 27.17
C ARG A 268 0.30 -0.06 26.73
N THR A 269 -0.46 0.96 26.40
CA THR A 269 -1.79 0.81 25.80
C THR A 269 -1.70 1.34 24.37
N GLU A 270 -2.00 0.48 23.41
CA GLU A 270 -1.86 0.77 21.98
C GLU A 270 -3.14 0.45 21.24
N GLN A 271 -3.41 1.24 20.20
CA GLN A 271 -4.49 1.02 19.24
C GLN A 271 -3.94 0.41 17.96
N TYR A 272 -4.58 -0.66 17.52
CA TYR A 272 -4.26 -1.35 16.26
C TYR A 272 -5.41 -1.17 15.30
N ARG A 273 -5.13 -0.47 14.19
CA ARG A 273 -6.05 -0.38 13.07
C ARG A 273 -5.88 -1.61 12.20
N VAL A 274 -6.96 -2.35 12.01
CA VAL A 274 -7.05 -3.54 11.15
C VAL A 274 -7.95 -3.20 9.98
N ASP A 275 -7.42 -3.22 8.77
CA ASP A 275 -8.17 -2.96 7.55
C ASP A 275 -8.78 -4.28 7.07
N ILE A 276 -10.12 -4.33 6.98
CA ILE A 276 -10.85 -5.49 6.45
C ILE A 276 -10.64 -5.54 4.94
N PRO A 277 -10.13 -6.64 4.36
CA PRO A 277 -9.98 -6.73 2.91
C PRO A 277 -11.28 -6.47 2.16
N PRO A 278 -11.27 -5.73 1.04
CA PRO A 278 -12.47 -5.56 0.22
C PRO A 278 -13.05 -6.89 -0.27
N THR A 279 -12.20 -7.91 -0.40
CA THR A 279 -12.57 -9.26 -0.82
C THR A 279 -12.99 -10.18 0.32
N ALA A 280 -13.10 -9.67 1.55
CA ALA A 280 -13.60 -10.47 2.67
C ALA A 280 -15.04 -10.93 2.39
N TYR A 281 -15.31 -12.20 2.74
CA TYR A 281 -16.65 -12.75 2.57
C TYR A 281 -17.60 -12.17 3.65
N ALA A 282 -18.82 -11.79 3.24
CA ALA A 282 -19.83 -11.26 4.12
C ALA A 282 -21.26 -11.72 3.69
N PRO A 283 -22.22 -11.91 4.61
CA PRO A 283 -22.05 -11.69 6.06
C PRO A 283 -21.15 -12.72 6.70
N ASP A 284 -20.47 -12.32 7.77
CA ASP A 284 -19.60 -13.18 8.57
C ASP A 284 -19.58 -12.71 10.03
N HIS A 285 -19.17 -13.57 10.94
CA HIS A 285 -19.03 -13.27 12.36
C HIS A 285 -17.64 -13.68 12.82
N GLY A 286 -17.00 -12.85 13.64
CA GLY A 286 -15.65 -13.14 14.10
C GLY A 286 -15.32 -12.51 15.45
N ARG A 287 -14.16 -12.90 15.96
CA ARG A 287 -13.58 -12.45 17.22
C ARG A 287 -12.15 -11.99 17.00
N TRP A 288 -11.70 -11.05 17.78
CA TRP A 288 -10.31 -10.66 17.81
C TRP A 288 -9.43 -11.73 18.45
N ALA A 289 -8.34 -12.06 17.79
CA ALA A 289 -7.27 -12.89 18.33
C ALA A 289 -6.02 -12.03 18.47
N VAL A 290 -5.46 -11.96 19.69
CA VAL A 290 -4.27 -11.15 19.96
C VAL A 290 -3.20 -11.96 20.69
N GLY A 291 -1.95 -11.72 20.35
CA GLY A 291 -0.80 -12.31 21.00
C GLY A 291 0.52 -11.71 20.54
N LEU A 292 1.61 -12.35 20.92
CA LEU A 292 2.97 -11.94 20.60
C LEU A 292 3.73 -13.08 19.91
N TYR A 293 4.58 -12.74 18.96
CA TYR A 293 5.47 -13.72 18.32
C TYR A 293 6.88 -13.14 18.12
N ASP A 294 7.89 -13.99 18.15
CA ASP A 294 9.26 -13.59 17.80
C ASP A 294 9.32 -13.23 16.31
N HIS A 295 9.66 -11.99 16.03
CA HIS A 295 9.69 -11.46 14.66
C HIS A 295 10.62 -12.23 13.70
N ARG A 296 11.68 -12.84 14.22
CA ARG A 296 12.69 -13.54 13.40
C ARG A 296 12.32 -14.97 13.11
N THR A 297 11.64 -15.65 14.04
CA THR A 297 11.31 -17.09 13.95
C THR A 297 9.86 -17.34 13.58
N GLY A 298 8.98 -16.34 13.76
CA GLY A 298 7.53 -16.51 13.66
C GLY A 298 6.90 -17.28 14.82
N GLN A 299 7.69 -17.70 15.80
CA GLN A 299 7.19 -18.50 16.93
C GLN A 299 6.37 -17.62 17.87
N ARG A 300 5.11 -18.01 18.10
CA ARG A 300 4.21 -17.35 19.04
C ARG A 300 4.57 -17.66 20.48
N LEU A 301 4.39 -16.68 21.38
CA LEU A 301 4.60 -16.87 22.79
C LEU A 301 3.40 -17.62 23.39
N PRO A 302 3.66 -18.62 24.26
CA PRO A 302 2.60 -19.33 24.98
C PRO A 302 1.85 -18.36 25.89
N LEU A 303 0.51 -18.46 25.89
CA LEU A 303 -0.38 -17.65 26.69
C LEU A 303 -0.95 -18.45 27.83
N THR A 304 -0.96 -17.87 29.04
CA THR A 304 -1.63 -18.41 30.24
C THR A 304 -2.64 -17.37 30.70
N LEU A 305 -3.93 -17.73 30.69
CA LEU A 305 -5.02 -16.89 31.16
C LEU A 305 -5.28 -17.21 32.64
N ALA A 306 -5.11 -16.23 33.51
CA ALA A 306 -5.42 -16.37 34.95
C ALA A 306 -6.86 -15.94 35.24
N SER A 307 -7.34 -14.85 34.66
CA SER A 307 -8.73 -14.41 34.74
C SER A 307 -9.10 -13.41 33.63
N ALA A 308 -10.36 -13.46 33.23
CA ALA A 308 -10.94 -12.48 32.30
C ALA A 308 -12.44 -12.35 32.54
N ALA A 309 -13.08 -11.35 31.91
CA ALA A 309 -14.53 -11.23 31.86
C ALA A 309 -15.15 -12.36 31.02
N SER A 310 -16.46 -12.53 31.13
CA SER A 310 -17.22 -13.46 30.28
C SER A 310 -17.09 -13.04 28.80
N GLY A 311 -16.95 -13.99 27.91
CA GLY A 311 -16.77 -13.74 26.48
C GLY A 311 -15.32 -13.58 26.04
N ILE A 312 -14.37 -13.62 26.98
CA ILE A 312 -12.93 -13.60 26.67
C ILE A 312 -12.36 -14.99 26.96
N ASP A 313 -11.79 -15.61 25.93
CA ASP A 313 -11.22 -16.96 25.98
C ASP A 313 -9.73 -16.93 25.62
N ALA A 314 -9.04 -18.02 25.81
CA ALA A 314 -7.66 -18.19 25.45
C ALA A 314 -7.40 -19.54 24.80
N THR A 315 -6.52 -19.55 23.83
CA THR A 315 -5.86 -20.76 23.33
C THR A 315 -4.42 -20.82 23.84
N ALA A 316 -3.63 -21.77 23.36
CA ALA A 316 -2.26 -21.95 23.81
C ALA A 316 -1.36 -20.72 23.60
N ASP A 317 -1.69 -19.85 22.63
CA ASP A 317 -0.81 -18.79 22.16
C ASP A 317 -1.51 -17.45 21.84
N GLN A 318 -2.82 -17.35 22.06
CA GLN A 318 -3.60 -16.14 21.78
C GLN A 318 -4.79 -15.97 22.71
N LEU A 319 -5.18 -14.70 22.91
CA LEU A 319 -6.42 -14.32 23.57
C LEU A 319 -7.49 -14.07 22.52
N LEU A 320 -8.70 -14.60 22.73
CA LEU A 320 -9.87 -14.40 21.89
C LEU A 320 -10.90 -13.52 22.61
N PHE A 321 -11.35 -12.42 21.98
CA PHE A 321 -12.29 -11.48 22.58
C PHE A 321 -13.07 -10.70 21.53
N GLY A 322 -14.07 -9.93 21.99
CA GLY A 322 -14.90 -9.12 21.11
C GLY A 322 -15.91 -9.91 20.30
N ASN A 323 -16.78 -9.19 19.67
CA ASN A 323 -17.81 -9.70 18.76
C ASN A 323 -17.88 -8.77 17.57
N VAL A 324 -17.43 -9.24 16.41
CA VAL A 324 -17.39 -8.44 15.19
C VAL A 324 -18.32 -9.05 14.17
N MET A 325 -19.32 -8.27 13.74
CA MET A 325 -20.21 -8.63 12.65
C MET A 325 -19.70 -7.97 11.36
N LEU A 326 -19.43 -8.77 10.36
CA LEU A 326 -19.21 -8.28 8.99
C LEU A 326 -20.54 -8.32 8.24
N GLU A 327 -21.05 -7.15 7.93
CA GLU A 327 -22.26 -7.01 7.11
C GLU A 327 -21.89 -7.02 5.63
N ALA A 328 -22.76 -7.61 4.82
CA ALA A 328 -22.59 -7.56 3.37
C ALA A 328 -22.62 -6.09 2.90
N ALA A 329 -21.65 -5.73 2.06
CA ALA A 329 -21.68 -4.42 1.41
C ALA A 329 -22.91 -4.32 0.49
N PRO A 330 -23.53 -3.13 0.35
CA PRO A 330 -24.64 -2.95 -0.56
C PRO A 330 -24.20 -3.15 -2.02
N GLY A 331 -25.00 -3.90 -2.79
CA GLY A 331 -24.72 -4.18 -4.20
C GLY A 331 -25.75 -5.14 -4.80
N ASP A 332 -25.74 -5.25 -6.13
CA ASP A 332 -26.68 -6.08 -6.88
C ASP A 332 -26.23 -7.55 -6.99
N VAL A 333 -25.03 -7.85 -6.53
CA VAL A 333 -24.45 -9.20 -6.54
C VAL A 333 -23.91 -9.55 -5.15
N PRO A 334 -23.76 -10.84 -4.79
CA PRO A 334 -23.13 -11.26 -3.55
C PRO A 334 -21.68 -10.80 -3.48
N ASN A 335 -21.21 -10.44 -2.28
CA ASN A 335 -19.85 -9.97 -2.00
C ASN A 335 -19.34 -9.00 -3.06
N PRO A 336 -19.95 -7.81 -3.19
CA PRO A 336 -19.65 -6.87 -4.26
C PRO A 336 -18.22 -6.34 -4.15
N LEU A 337 -17.50 -6.27 -5.29
CA LEU A 337 -16.09 -5.91 -5.38
C LEU A 337 -15.83 -4.69 -6.27
N GLY A 338 -16.25 -4.74 -7.52
CA GLY A 338 -15.94 -3.72 -8.53
C GLY A 338 -14.45 -3.70 -8.96
N ILE A 339 -13.80 -4.85 -9.02
CA ILE A 339 -12.39 -4.96 -9.42
C ILE A 339 -12.28 -4.91 -10.94
N GLU A 340 -11.57 -3.91 -11.43
CA GLU A 340 -11.39 -3.66 -12.85
C GLU A 340 -10.17 -4.39 -13.41
N PHE A 341 -10.37 -5.14 -14.48
CA PHE A 341 -9.31 -5.68 -15.32
C PHE A 341 -9.13 -4.79 -16.57
N LEU A 342 -8.05 -4.99 -17.30
CA LEU A 342 -7.90 -4.42 -18.63
C LEU A 342 -9.00 -4.93 -19.57
N ASP A 343 -9.03 -4.43 -20.82
CA ASP A 343 -10.01 -4.82 -21.84
C ASP A 343 -11.48 -4.69 -21.41
N ASN A 344 -11.77 -3.69 -20.56
CA ASN A 344 -13.14 -3.35 -20.10
C ASN A 344 -13.85 -4.43 -19.28
N VAL A 345 -13.14 -5.38 -18.69
CA VAL A 345 -13.72 -6.44 -17.86
C VAL A 345 -13.70 -6.01 -16.38
N THR A 346 -14.80 -6.25 -15.68
CA THR A 346 -14.92 -5.98 -14.23
C THR A 346 -15.45 -7.22 -13.51
N LEU A 347 -14.79 -7.60 -12.42
CA LEU A 347 -15.34 -8.55 -11.46
C LEU A 347 -16.21 -7.78 -10.47
N LEU A 348 -17.52 -7.91 -10.58
CA LEU A 348 -18.51 -7.21 -9.75
C LEU A 348 -18.63 -7.81 -8.35
N GLY A 349 -18.43 -9.12 -8.22
CA GLY A 349 -18.57 -9.82 -6.95
C GLY A 349 -18.43 -11.33 -7.12
N TYR A 350 -18.64 -12.06 -6.04
CA TYR A 350 -18.54 -13.53 -6.05
C TYR A 350 -19.40 -14.16 -4.97
N SER A 351 -19.67 -15.47 -5.12
CA SER A 351 -20.25 -16.29 -4.05
C SER A 351 -19.55 -17.65 -3.98
N LEU A 352 -19.63 -18.25 -2.80
CA LEU A 352 -19.13 -19.60 -2.51
C LEU A 352 -20.33 -20.47 -2.13
N SER A 353 -20.37 -21.72 -2.60
CA SER A 353 -21.42 -22.68 -2.20
C SER A 353 -21.29 -23.06 -0.74
N ASP A 354 -20.06 -23.10 -0.23
CA ASP A 354 -19.74 -23.39 1.15
C ASP A 354 -18.43 -22.72 1.57
N ARG A 355 -18.24 -22.50 2.86
CA ARG A 355 -17.01 -21.94 3.44
C ARG A 355 -16.21 -22.96 4.25
N SER A 356 -16.79 -24.10 4.52
CA SER A 356 -16.14 -25.23 5.17
C SER A 356 -16.41 -26.50 4.38
N VAL A 357 -15.39 -27.17 3.90
CA VAL A 357 -15.46 -28.34 3.01
C VAL A 357 -14.49 -29.41 3.49
N ARG A 358 -14.69 -30.64 3.03
CA ARG A 358 -13.77 -31.76 3.28
C ARG A 358 -13.05 -32.17 2.00
N PRO A 359 -11.88 -32.85 2.13
CA PRO A 359 -11.26 -33.47 0.97
C PRO A 359 -12.23 -34.39 0.24
N GLY A 360 -12.40 -34.21 -1.06
CA GLY A 360 -13.34 -34.93 -1.90
C GLY A 360 -14.72 -34.24 -2.08
N ASP A 361 -15.03 -33.20 -1.29
CA ASP A 361 -16.27 -32.44 -1.47
C ASP A 361 -16.24 -31.55 -2.70
N PRO A 362 -17.40 -31.30 -3.33
CA PRO A 362 -17.53 -30.30 -4.36
C PRO A 362 -17.56 -28.89 -3.77
N LEU A 363 -16.90 -27.95 -4.42
CA LEU A 363 -16.96 -26.51 -4.14
C LEU A 363 -17.35 -25.78 -5.41
N THR A 364 -18.35 -24.89 -5.31
CA THR A 364 -18.71 -23.99 -6.41
C THR A 364 -18.35 -22.55 -6.04
N VAL A 365 -17.56 -21.92 -6.90
CA VAL A 365 -17.27 -20.49 -6.87
C VAL A 365 -18.02 -19.86 -8.03
N THR A 366 -18.95 -18.94 -7.73
CA THR A 366 -19.63 -18.18 -8.78
C THR A 366 -19.03 -16.78 -8.85
N LEU A 367 -18.54 -16.41 -10.02
CA LEU A 367 -17.98 -15.10 -10.32
C LEU A 367 -19.04 -14.29 -11.07
N TYR A 368 -19.20 -13.01 -10.70
CA TYR A 368 -20.12 -12.09 -11.37
C TYR A 368 -19.31 -11.07 -12.14
N TRP A 369 -19.34 -11.20 -13.46
CA TRP A 369 -18.58 -10.36 -14.38
C TRP A 369 -19.45 -9.29 -15.03
N GLN A 370 -18.84 -8.20 -15.46
CA GLN A 370 -19.47 -7.17 -16.27
C GLN A 370 -18.48 -6.61 -17.29
N ALA A 371 -18.93 -6.43 -18.53
CA ALA A 371 -18.24 -5.61 -19.52
C ALA A 371 -18.62 -4.14 -19.35
N ARG A 372 -17.66 -3.23 -19.32
CA ARG A 372 -17.85 -1.77 -19.31
C ARG A 372 -17.93 -1.19 -20.72
N GLY A 373 -17.43 -1.90 -21.69
CA GLY A 373 -17.35 -1.57 -23.10
C GLY A 373 -17.09 -2.83 -23.91
N PRO A 374 -16.82 -2.71 -25.20
CA PRO A 374 -16.45 -3.86 -26.02
C PRO A 374 -15.24 -4.60 -25.44
N VAL A 375 -15.33 -5.90 -25.31
CA VAL A 375 -14.23 -6.80 -24.92
C VAL A 375 -13.61 -7.34 -26.19
N SER A 376 -12.29 -7.19 -26.36
CA SER A 376 -11.62 -7.55 -27.60
C SER A 376 -11.18 -9.01 -27.66
N GLY A 377 -10.94 -9.63 -26.51
CA GLY A 377 -10.45 -10.99 -26.38
C GLY A 377 -11.53 -12.02 -26.03
N ASP A 378 -11.30 -13.28 -26.42
CA ASP A 378 -11.97 -14.42 -25.83
C ASP A 378 -11.16 -14.92 -24.66
N TYR A 379 -11.67 -14.73 -23.46
CA TYR A 379 -10.99 -15.13 -22.24
C TYR A 379 -11.58 -16.41 -21.66
N THR A 380 -10.70 -17.23 -21.13
CA THR A 380 -11.05 -18.31 -20.21
C THR A 380 -10.98 -17.76 -18.79
N THR A 381 -12.03 -17.93 -18.03
CA THR A 381 -12.09 -17.58 -16.61
C THR A 381 -11.68 -18.76 -15.74
N PHE A 382 -11.21 -18.50 -14.54
CA PHE A 382 -10.88 -19.60 -13.64
C PHE A 382 -11.15 -19.23 -12.16
N ALA A 383 -11.39 -20.29 -11.38
CA ALA A 383 -11.38 -20.23 -9.92
C ALA A 383 -10.57 -21.41 -9.38
N HIS A 384 -9.54 -21.13 -8.58
CA HIS A 384 -8.66 -22.10 -7.98
C HIS A 384 -8.68 -22.01 -6.46
N LEU A 385 -8.51 -23.15 -5.79
CA LEU A 385 -8.38 -23.25 -4.33
C LEU A 385 -6.92 -23.56 -4.00
N LEU A 386 -6.25 -22.61 -3.32
CA LEU A 386 -4.83 -22.64 -3.02
C LEU A 386 -4.61 -22.95 -1.54
N ASP A 387 -3.72 -23.91 -1.23
CA ASP A 387 -3.28 -24.15 0.14
C ASP A 387 -2.29 -23.08 0.66
N ALA A 388 -1.88 -23.17 1.92
CA ALA A 388 -0.96 -22.21 2.54
C ALA A 388 0.42 -22.13 1.87
N THR A 389 0.79 -23.11 1.04
CA THR A 389 2.02 -23.11 0.23
C THR A 389 1.83 -22.52 -1.16
N GLY A 390 0.59 -22.15 -1.51
CA GLY A 390 0.20 -21.67 -2.85
C GLY A 390 -0.01 -22.80 -3.87
N GLN A 391 -0.07 -24.06 -3.42
CA GLN A 391 -0.38 -25.18 -4.31
C GLN A 391 -1.88 -25.28 -4.55
N THR A 392 -2.29 -25.45 -5.80
CA THR A 392 -3.69 -25.67 -6.17
C THR A 392 -4.17 -27.04 -5.69
N ARG A 393 -5.25 -27.06 -4.91
CA ARG A 393 -5.89 -28.25 -4.35
C ARG A 393 -7.30 -28.48 -4.88
N GLY A 394 -7.69 -27.74 -5.87
CA GLY A 394 -8.93 -27.82 -6.61
C GLY A 394 -9.05 -26.62 -7.52
N GLY A 395 -9.77 -26.73 -8.61
CA GLY A 395 -9.95 -25.62 -9.52
C GLY A 395 -10.72 -26.01 -10.78
N HIS A 396 -11.25 -25.01 -11.42
CA HIS A 396 -11.95 -25.14 -12.70
C HIS A 396 -11.59 -23.95 -13.59
N ASP A 397 -11.19 -24.23 -14.82
CA ASP A 397 -10.95 -23.28 -15.88
C ASP A 397 -12.00 -23.52 -16.96
N GLY A 398 -12.67 -22.47 -17.44
CA GLY A 398 -13.72 -22.60 -18.44
C GLY A 398 -14.00 -21.30 -19.19
N ALA A 399 -14.41 -21.43 -20.46
CA ALA A 399 -14.93 -20.29 -21.18
C ALA A 399 -16.33 -19.95 -20.64
N PRO A 400 -16.57 -18.69 -20.22
CA PRO A 400 -17.87 -18.28 -19.72
C PRO A 400 -18.92 -18.34 -20.81
N ARG A 401 -20.18 -18.38 -20.42
CA ARG A 401 -21.32 -18.38 -21.35
C ARG A 401 -22.28 -17.25 -21.00
N PRO A 402 -22.42 -16.25 -21.91
CA PRO A 402 -21.83 -16.11 -23.25
C PRO A 402 -20.31 -15.93 -23.22
N ALA A 403 -19.64 -16.12 -24.38
CA ALA A 403 -18.20 -15.84 -24.51
C ALA A 403 -17.89 -14.37 -24.22
N THR A 404 -16.70 -14.05 -23.70
CA THR A 404 -16.38 -12.69 -23.22
C THR A 404 -16.53 -11.62 -24.30
N ARG A 405 -16.20 -11.92 -25.57
CA ARG A 405 -16.39 -11.01 -26.71
C ARG A 405 -17.85 -10.67 -27.01
N ASP A 406 -18.80 -11.51 -26.56
CA ASP A 406 -20.24 -11.35 -26.81
C ASP A 406 -20.92 -10.60 -25.65
N TRP A 407 -20.19 -10.26 -24.58
CA TRP A 407 -20.72 -9.54 -23.43
C TRP A 407 -21.16 -8.14 -23.82
N GLN A 408 -22.38 -7.80 -23.42
CA GLN A 408 -22.91 -6.46 -23.68
C GLN A 408 -22.49 -5.50 -22.54
N PRO A 409 -22.14 -4.24 -22.87
CA PRO A 409 -21.82 -3.25 -21.85
C PRO A 409 -22.94 -3.10 -20.82
N GLY A 410 -22.58 -3.25 -19.53
CA GLY A 410 -23.53 -3.16 -18.41
C GLY A 410 -24.23 -4.47 -18.06
N GLU A 411 -24.17 -5.49 -18.90
CA GLU A 411 -24.75 -6.82 -18.61
C GLU A 411 -23.93 -7.54 -17.52
N VAL A 412 -24.63 -8.17 -16.56
CA VAL A 412 -24.01 -8.99 -15.53
C VAL A 412 -24.01 -10.45 -15.99
N VAL A 413 -22.84 -11.04 -16.11
CA VAL A 413 -22.64 -12.44 -16.48
C VAL A 413 -22.28 -13.24 -15.24
N SER A 414 -23.10 -14.23 -14.89
CA SER A 414 -22.85 -15.18 -13.81
C SER A 414 -22.11 -16.39 -14.35
N ASP A 415 -20.95 -16.66 -13.78
CA ASP A 415 -20.00 -17.68 -14.24
C ASP A 415 -19.62 -18.62 -13.09
N ALA A 416 -20.12 -19.85 -13.14
CA ALA A 416 -20.00 -20.82 -12.06
C ALA A 416 -18.87 -21.82 -12.34
N HIS A 417 -17.93 -21.90 -11.40
CA HIS A 417 -16.80 -22.83 -11.40
C HIS A 417 -17.02 -23.89 -10.32
N THR A 418 -17.39 -25.10 -10.71
CA THR A 418 -17.54 -26.22 -9.79
C THR A 418 -16.38 -27.19 -9.96
N PHE A 419 -15.73 -27.53 -8.86
CA PHE A 419 -14.62 -28.47 -8.81
C PHE A 419 -14.62 -29.26 -7.51
N THR A 420 -13.89 -30.37 -7.49
CA THR A 420 -13.70 -31.21 -6.30
C THR A 420 -12.43 -30.81 -5.57
N VAL A 421 -12.51 -30.66 -4.25
CA VAL A 421 -11.34 -30.47 -3.39
C VAL A 421 -10.48 -31.74 -3.43
N ALA A 422 -9.17 -31.61 -3.60
CA ALA A 422 -8.27 -32.76 -3.71
C ALA A 422 -8.43 -33.70 -2.49
N GLU A 423 -8.46 -35.02 -2.75
CA GLU A 423 -8.62 -36.06 -1.73
C GLU A 423 -7.52 -36.05 -0.67
N ASP A 424 -6.32 -35.57 -1.05
CA ASP A 424 -5.14 -35.43 -0.21
C ASP A 424 -4.94 -34.01 0.33
N ALA A 425 -5.94 -33.13 0.20
CA ALA A 425 -5.88 -31.78 0.71
C ALA A 425 -5.73 -31.77 2.25
N PRO A 426 -4.63 -31.22 2.81
CA PRO A 426 -4.47 -31.18 4.26
C PRO A 426 -5.46 -30.21 4.90
N PRO A 427 -5.88 -30.44 6.15
CA PRO A 427 -6.76 -29.52 6.87
C PRO A 427 -6.10 -28.14 7.00
N GLY A 428 -6.88 -27.06 6.81
CA GLY A 428 -6.34 -25.71 6.92
C GLY A 428 -7.20 -24.63 6.29
N ALA A 429 -6.68 -23.41 6.27
CA ALA A 429 -7.26 -22.29 5.56
C ALA A 429 -6.75 -22.27 4.12
N TYR A 430 -7.66 -22.15 3.20
CA TYR A 430 -7.39 -22.14 1.75
C TYR A 430 -7.84 -20.83 1.14
N GLN A 431 -7.06 -20.30 0.21
CA GLN A 431 -7.34 -19.06 -0.48
C GLN A 431 -8.01 -19.35 -1.83
N VAL A 432 -9.14 -18.71 -2.10
CA VAL A 432 -9.75 -18.75 -3.44
C VAL A 432 -9.07 -17.70 -4.32
N GLU A 433 -8.58 -18.12 -5.49
CA GLU A 433 -7.99 -17.27 -6.53
C GLU A 433 -8.91 -17.25 -7.74
N ALA A 434 -9.14 -16.07 -8.34
CA ALA A 434 -9.91 -15.93 -9.58
C ALA A 434 -9.26 -14.95 -10.54
N SER A 435 -9.33 -15.22 -11.83
CA SER A 435 -8.90 -14.33 -12.92
C SER A 435 -9.41 -14.83 -14.28
N LEU A 436 -8.82 -14.26 -15.36
CA LEU A 436 -9.07 -14.67 -16.74
C LEU A 436 -7.75 -14.62 -17.53
N TYR A 437 -7.67 -15.44 -18.58
CA TYR A 437 -6.50 -15.52 -19.47
C TYR A 437 -6.91 -15.82 -20.91
N THR A 438 -6.02 -15.57 -21.87
CA THR A 438 -6.20 -15.95 -23.27
C THR A 438 -5.79 -17.40 -23.50
N TRP A 439 -6.55 -18.12 -24.35
CA TRP A 439 -6.18 -19.45 -24.80
C TRP A 439 -5.74 -19.39 -26.27
N PRO A 440 -4.67 -20.06 -26.72
CA PRO A 440 -3.82 -21.03 -25.98
C PRO A 440 -2.60 -20.41 -25.28
N ASP A 441 -2.40 -19.08 -25.35
CA ASP A 441 -1.18 -18.41 -24.92
C ASP A 441 -1.02 -18.36 -23.39
N LEU A 442 -2.13 -18.56 -22.64
CA LEU A 442 -2.20 -18.53 -21.17
C LEU A 442 -1.79 -17.17 -20.58
N ASP A 443 -1.84 -16.10 -21.37
CA ASP A 443 -1.57 -14.74 -20.90
C ASP A 443 -2.72 -14.26 -20.05
N ARG A 444 -2.46 -14.04 -18.74
CA ARG A 444 -3.46 -13.55 -17.80
C ARG A 444 -3.78 -12.08 -18.04
N LEU A 445 -5.06 -11.73 -17.93
CA LEU A 445 -5.50 -10.34 -18.03
C LEU A 445 -5.14 -9.58 -16.76
N SER A 446 -4.37 -8.51 -16.89
CA SER A 446 -3.93 -7.70 -15.75
C SER A 446 -5.05 -6.84 -15.18
N LEU A 447 -4.98 -6.54 -13.88
CA LEU A 447 -5.84 -5.57 -13.22
C LEU A 447 -5.58 -4.16 -13.76
N ALA A 448 -6.64 -3.38 -13.96
CA ALA A 448 -6.55 -2.01 -14.48
C ALA A 448 -5.99 -1.04 -13.42
N ARG A 449 -6.25 -1.31 -12.13
CA ARG A 449 -5.68 -0.60 -10.99
C ARG A 449 -5.26 -1.61 -9.94
N SER A 450 -4.01 -1.56 -9.54
CA SER A 450 -3.50 -2.34 -8.41
C SER A 450 -3.05 -1.35 -7.32
N GLU A 451 -3.94 -1.03 -6.38
CA GLU A 451 -3.51 -0.40 -5.14
C GLU A 451 -2.72 -1.42 -4.33
N GLY A 452 -1.39 -1.35 -4.41
CA GLY A 452 -0.48 -2.16 -3.60
C GLY A 452 0.05 -3.46 -4.20
N ALA A 453 -0.45 -3.91 -5.36
CA ALA A 453 0.10 -5.07 -6.07
C ALA A 453 0.31 -4.72 -7.56
N GLU A 454 1.44 -4.11 -7.88
CA GLU A 454 1.79 -3.84 -9.28
C GLU A 454 1.92 -5.15 -10.05
N GLY A 455 1.23 -5.22 -11.19
CA GLY A 455 1.22 -6.38 -12.06
C GLY A 455 0.38 -7.54 -11.55
N ALA A 456 -0.56 -7.32 -10.66
CA ALA A 456 -1.51 -8.35 -10.27
C ALA A 456 -2.37 -8.73 -11.49
N ASP A 457 -2.39 -10.02 -11.76
CA ASP A 457 -3.13 -10.66 -12.84
C ASP A 457 -4.22 -11.60 -12.30
N ARG A 458 -4.52 -11.47 -11.00
CA ARG A 458 -5.47 -12.29 -10.26
C ARG A 458 -6.07 -11.56 -9.08
N VAL A 459 -7.20 -12.04 -8.61
CA VAL A 459 -7.87 -11.58 -7.39
C VAL A 459 -7.87 -12.71 -6.37
N LEU A 460 -7.44 -12.42 -5.15
CA LEU A 460 -7.60 -13.32 -4.01
C LEU A 460 -8.93 -12.97 -3.33
N LEU A 461 -9.87 -13.89 -3.38
CA LEU A 461 -11.22 -13.79 -2.82
C LEU A 461 -11.24 -14.22 -1.34
N GLY A 462 -12.40 -14.51 -0.80
CA GLY A 462 -12.55 -15.05 0.54
C GLY A 462 -11.87 -16.42 0.70
N GLN A 463 -11.61 -16.77 1.96
CA GLN A 463 -11.01 -18.06 2.31
C GLN A 463 -12.08 -19.13 2.51
N VAL A 464 -11.67 -20.39 2.35
CA VAL A 464 -12.43 -21.60 2.61
C VAL A 464 -11.67 -22.46 3.62
N ARG A 465 -12.36 -23.03 4.60
CA ARG A 465 -11.80 -23.99 5.54
C ARG A 465 -11.86 -25.39 4.92
N VAL A 466 -10.73 -26.09 4.86
CA VAL A 466 -10.70 -27.53 4.63
C VAL A 466 -10.60 -28.22 5.98
N GLU A 467 -11.61 -29.00 6.33
CA GLU A 467 -11.72 -29.74 7.58
C GLU A 467 -10.90 -31.05 7.55
N GLU A 468 -10.70 -31.65 8.72
CA GLU A 468 -10.23 -33.03 8.79
C GLU A 468 -11.30 -33.98 8.21
N ARG A 469 -10.84 -35.10 7.65
CA ARG A 469 -11.71 -36.14 7.05
C ARG A 469 -12.59 -36.85 8.08
#